data_5fe2e0dc2ca2f3794ac7ad06a5609198
#
_entry.id   5fe2e0dc2ca2f3794ac7ad06a5609198
#
_cell.length_a   1.000
_cell.length_b   1.000
_cell.length_c   1.000
_cell.angle_alpha   90.00
_cell.angle_beta   90.00
_cell.angle_gamma   90.00
#
_symmetry.space_group_name_H-M   'P 1'
#
loop_
_entity.id
_entity.type
_entity.pdbx_description
1 polymer ?
#
loop_
_entity_poly.entity_id
_entity_poly.type
_entity_poly.pdbx_seq_one_letter_code
_entity_poly.pdbx_strand_id
1 'polypeptide(L)'
;MEIVIITGADGFVGSYTVQHFLNNGKTVLALDMGSEPRRLKDHKNLTYMQCDITDIKGMMEKIPQGVYDTFIHFAWAGSAGPARVDYNLQMQNALNTVECLKAAKELGCTRFVCAGSIMEYEVEAAIHSQGSHPGMAYIYGMGKHIAHCMCKSVAANIGIDLLWPMITNAYGVGEFSPRFVNTTLRKIINGEPLQFTAATQNYDFVYVSDVAKAFYLVAEKGKPFCEYMIGSGNARPLKEFILEMVAACGPDSKPLFGDVPFTGTNMPLSTFSIEAIKNDCGFEIDVPFGEGTKMTMDWLKTIEQ
;
A
#
# COMPACT_ATOMS: atom_id res chain seq x y z
N MET A 1 4.11 -10.46 19.88
CA MET A 1 4.98 -10.17 18.72
C MET A 1 6.14 -9.30 19.18
N GLU A 2 7.37 -9.80 19.04
CA GLU A 2 8.60 -9.14 19.53
C GLU A 2 9.52 -8.73 18.38
N ILE A 3 9.75 -9.65 17.42
CA ILE A 3 10.65 -9.44 16.29
C ILE A 3 9.89 -9.61 14.97
N VAL A 4 9.95 -8.60 14.11
CA VAL A 4 9.24 -8.54 12.84
C VAL A 4 10.22 -8.43 11.69
N ILE A 5 10.01 -9.22 10.64
CA ILE A 5 10.70 -9.06 9.35
C ILE A 5 9.81 -8.21 8.44
N ILE A 6 10.38 -7.19 7.80
CA ILE A 6 9.65 -6.33 6.85
C ILE A 6 10.42 -6.25 5.55
N THR A 7 9.85 -6.73 4.43
CA THR A 7 10.42 -6.56 3.08
C THR A 7 9.86 -5.31 2.40
N GLY A 8 10.63 -4.69 1.52
CA GLY A 8 10.27 -3.37 0.96
C GLY A 8 10.26 -2.29 2.04
N ALA A 9 11.12 -2.49 3.05
CA ALA A 9 11.15 -1.73 4.29
C ALA A 9 11.53 -0.26 4.09
N ASP A 10 12.36 0.05 3.09
CA ASP A 10 12.76 1.43 2.76
C ASP A 10 11.85 2.06 1.67
N GLY A 11 10.76 1.37 1.28
CA GLY A 11 9.71 1.91 0.43
C GLY A 11 8.84 2.95 1.12
N PHE A 12 7.90 3.57 0.37
CA PHE A 12 7.00 4.60 0.91
C PHE A 12 6.19 4.09 2.10
N VAL A 13 5.37 3.06 1.93
CA VAL A 13 4.56 2.48 3.02
C VAL A 13 5.44 1.72 4.03
N GLY A 14 6.45 0.98 3.53
CA GLY A 14 7.34 0.17 4.36
C GLY A 14 8.06 0.99 5.42
N SER A 15 8.63 2.14 5.06
CA SER A 15 9.40 2.97 6.00
C SER A 15 8.55 3.55 7.13
N TYR A 16 7.33 3.97 6.84
CA TYR A 16 6.38 4.39 7.88
C TYR A 16 5.96 3.23 8.78
N THR A 17 5.78 2.04 8.19
CA THR A 17 5.46 0.84 8.96
C THR A 17 6.61 0.44 9.88
N VAL A 18 7.85 0.41 9.39
CA VAL A 18 9.05 0.19 10.22
C VAL A 18 9.07 1.16 11.39
N GLN A 19 8.91 2.48 11.11
CA GLN A 19 8.92 3.48 12.17
C GLN A 19 7.80 3.28 13.19
N HIS A 20 6.60 2.90 12.74
CA HIS A 20 5.48 2.64 13.63
C HIS A 20 5.75 1.45 14.57
N PHE A 21 6.34 0.35 14.05
CA PHE A 21 6.75 -0.80 14.87
C PHE A 21 7.82 -0.43 15.89
N LEU A 22 8.84 0.33 15.48
CA LEU A 22 9.91 0.80 16.38
C LEU A 22 9.37 1.70 17.50
N ASN A 23 8.45 2.61 17.18
CA ASN A 23 7.81 3.50 18.16
C ASN A 23 6.95 2.73 19.18
N ASN A 24 6.48 1.54 18.82
CA ASN A 24 5.77 0.63 19.71
C ASN A 24 6.70 -0.41 20.39
N GLY A 25 8.02 -0.15 20.40
CA GLY A 25 9.01 -0.92 21.13
C GLY A 25 9.38 -2.27 20.49
N LYS A 26 8.96 -2.54 19.25
CA LYS A 26 9.26 -3.79 18.56
C LYS A 26 10.67 -3.76 17.96
N THR A 27 11.24 -4.93 17.73
CA THR A 27 12.48 -5.10 16.99
C THR A 27 12.15 -5.41 15.53
N VAL A 28 12.82 -4.74 14.60
CA VAL A 28 12.56 -4.86 13.17
C VAL A 28 13.81 -5.30 12.42
N LEU A 29 13.70 -6.36 11.66
CA LEU A 29 14.64 -6.72 10.59
C LEU A 29 14.07 -6.19 9.28
N ALA A 30 14.63 -5.10 8.80
CA ALA A 30 14.22 -4.39 7.59
C ALA A 30 15.00 -4.92 6.37
N LEU A 31 14.30 -5.48 5.41
CA LEU A 31 14.85 -6.02 4.16
C LEU A 31 14.47 -5.13 2.98
N ASP A 32 15.47 -4.67 2.22
CA ASP A 32 15.24 -3.89 1.00
C ASP A 32 16.39 -4.11 0.00
N MET A 33 16.20 -3.72 -1.26
CA MET A 33 17.19 -3.89 -2.33
C MET A 33 18.37 -2.91 -2.23
N GLY A 34 18.19 -1.76 -1.60
CA GLY A 34 19.22 -0.74 -1.43
C GLY A 34 20.38 -1.25 -0.57
N SER A 35 21.62 -0.86 -0.90
CA SER A 35 22.79 -1.14 -0.06
C SER A 35 22.72 -0.39 1.27
N GLU A 36 22.09 0.78 1.27
CA GLU A 36 21.88 1.63 2.44
C GLU A 36 20.44 2.17 2.44
N PRO A 37 19.84 2.37 3.63
CA PRO A 37 18.50 2.93 3.72
C PRO A 37 18.50 4.41 3.33
N ARG A 38 17.45 4.85 2.63
CA ARG A 38 17.25 6.26 2.23
C ARG A 38 16.23 6.97 3.13
N ARG A 39 15.27 6.21 3.68
CA ARG A 39 14.15 6.71 4.47
C ARG A 39 14.24 6.30 5.94
N LEU A 40 14.83 5.14 6.21
CA LEU A 40 14.99 4.64 7.56
C LEU A 40 16.15 5.36 8.26
N LYS A 41 15.94 5.65 9.55
CA LYS A 41 16.96 6.26 10.42
C LYS A 41 17.48 5.20 11.38
N ASP A 42 18.71 5.37 11.82
CA ASP A 42 19.31 4.51 12.84
C ASP A 42 18.44 4.43 14.08
N HIS A 43 18.23 3.21 14.55
CA HIS A 43 17.48 2.92 15.77
C HIS A 43 18.02 1.64 16.42
N LYS A 44 18.10 1.61 17.76
CA LYS A 44 18.67 0.48 18.52
C LYS A 44 17.95 -0.87 18.28
N ASN A 45 16.68 -0.83 17.88
CA ASN A 45 15.85 -2.01 17.60
C ASN A 45 15.67 -2.23 16.09
N LEU A 46 16.43 -1.56 15.22
CA LEU A 46 16.40 -1.73 13.77
C LEU A 46 17.68 -2.39 13.29
N THR A 47 17.52 -3.46 12.53
CA THR A 47 18.59 -4.03 11.70
C THR A 47 18.16 -3.88 10.25
N TYR A 48 18.96 -3.17 9.46
CA TYR A 48 18.75 -3.08 8.01
C TYR A 48 19.65 -4.08 7.29
N MET A 49 19.09 -4.77 6.29
CA MET A 49 19.83 -5.74 5.50
C MET A 49 19.47 -5.62 4.02
N GLN A 50 20.47 -5.46 3.17
CA GLN A 50 20.28 -5.52 1.73
C GLN A 50 19.85 -6.91 1.30
N CYS A 51 18.71 -6.99 0.63
CA CYS A 51 18.10 -8.23 0.21
C CYS A 51 17.32 -8.06 -1.10
N ASP A 52 17.52 -9.01 -2.02
CA ASP A 52 16.70 -9.17 -3.22
C ASP A 52 15.78 -10.37 -3.04
N ILE A 53 14.46 -10.12 -2.99
CA ILE A 53 13.46 -11.18 -2.83
C ILE A 53 13.31 -12.09 -4.05
N THR A 54 13.97 -11.80 -5.16
CA THR A 54 14.05 -12.72 -6.31
C THR A 54 15.04 -13.86 -6.07
N ASP A 55 15.97 -13.67 -5.12
CA ASP A 55 16.91 -14.67 -4.62
C ASP A 55 16.53 -15.09 -3.18
N ILE A 56 15.48 -15.89 -3.06
CA ILE A 56 15.00 -16.38 -1.75
C ILE A 56 16.08 -17.15 -1.00
N LYS A 57 16.87 -17.96 -1.70
CA LYS A 57 17.94 -18.72 -1.07
C LYS A 57 19.00 -17.80 -0.46
N GLY A 58 19.48 -16.83 -1.22
CA GLY A 58 20.44 -15.84 -0.73
C GLY A 58 19.85 -14.95 0.38
N MET A 59 18.55 -14.67 0.36
CA MET A 59 17.85 -14.01 1.45
C MET A 59 17.91 -14.86 2.73
N MET A 60 17.54 -16.13 2.65
CA MET A 60 17.50 -17.05 3.80
C MET A 60 18.89 -17.28 4.42
N GLU A 61 19.93 -17.36 3.60
CA GLU A 61 21.31 -17.51 4.06
C GLU A 61 21.83 -16.28 4.82
N LYS A 62 21.33 -15.09 4.50
CA LYS A 62 21.74 -13.82 5.12
C LYS A 62 20.96 -13.51 6.41
N ILE A 63 19.72 -13.94 6.53
CA ILE A 63 18.89 -13.66 7.71
C ILE A 63 19.54 -14.33 8.93
N PRO A 64 19.86 -13.56 10.00
CA PRO A 64 20.44 -14.14 11.21
C PRO A 64 19.52 -15.20 11.81
N GLN A 65 20.11 -16.21 12.44
CA GLN A 65 19.34 -17.16 13.24
C GLN A 65 18.66 -16.42 14.40
N GLY A 66 17.37 -16.64 14.58
CA GLY A 66 16.58 -15.95 15.61
C GLY A 66 15.14 -16.48 15.68
N VAL A 67 14.38 -15.92 16.59
CA VAL A 67 12.94 -16.18 16.69
C VAL A 67 12.20 -14.99 16.10
N TYR A 68 11.55 -15.22 14.97
CA TYR A 68 10.77 -14.20 14.26
C TYR A 68 9.29 -14.52 14.40
N ASP A 69 8.50 -13.52 14.76
CA ASP A 69 7.07 -13.72 15.03
C ASP A 69 6.20 -13.50 13.78
N THR A 70 6.51 -12.45 13.04
CA THR A 70 5.68 -11.98 11.93
C THR A 70 6.54 -11.54 10.75
N PHE A 71 6.11 -11.90 9.55
CA PHE A 71 6.70 -11.44 8.31
C PHE A 71 5.72 -10.51 7.59
N ILE A 72 6.12 -9.26 7.35
CA ILE A 72 5.34 -8.26 6.64
C ILE A 72 5.95 -8.04 5.26
N HIS A 73 5.13 -8.17 4.22
CA HIS A 73 5.60 -8.14 2.84
C HIS A 73 5.05 -6.93 2.08
N PHE A 74 5.93 -5.94 1.84
CA PHE A 74 5.65 -4.77 0.99
C PHE A 74 6.42 -4.81 -0.33
N ALA A 75 7.49 -5.59 -0.42
CA ALA A 75 8.33 -5.61 -1.61
C ALA A 75 7.53 -5.99 -2.87
N TRP A 76 7.45 -5.06 -3.81
CA TRP A 76 6.71 -5.21 -5.06
C TRP A 76 7.27 -4.27 -6.13
N ALA A 77 7.89 -4.81 -7.16
CA ALA A 77 8.43 -4.03 -8.25
C ALA A 77 7.31 -3.51 -9.18
N GLY A 78 7.44 -2.28 -9.67
CA GLY A 78 6.48 -1.74 -10.63
C GLY A 78 5.08 -1.46 -10.04
N SER A 79 5.00 -1.03 -8.78
CA SER A 79 3.73 -0.57 -8.18
C SER A 79 3.27 0.79 -8.71
N ALA A 80 4.13 1.52 -9.40
CA ALA A 80 3.86 2.81 -10.02
C ALA A 80 4.65 2.95 -11.34
N GLY A 81 4.27 3.92 -12.17
CA GLY A 81 4.94 4.22 -13.45
C GLY A 81 4.73 3.15 -14.53
N PRO A 82 5.56 3.16 -15.60
CA PRO A 82 5.37 2.30 -16.77
C PRO A 82 5.46 0.79 -16.46
N ALA A 83 6.27 0.40 -15.48
CA ALA A 83 6.43 -1.00 -15.08
C ALA A 83 5.15 -1.64 -14.48
N ARG A 84 4.16 -0.80 -14.16
CA ARG A 84 2.85 -1.25 -13.65
C ARG A 84 2.08 -2.11 -14.66
N VAL A 85 2.33 -1.91 -15.94
CA VAL A 85 1.66 -2.64 -17.03
C VAL A 85 2.49 -3.79 -17.61
N ASP A 86 3.67 -4.05 -17.06
CA ASP A 86 4.50 -5.18 -17.45
C ASP A 86 3.99 -6.46 -16.78
N TYR A 87 3.26 -7.26 -17.53
CA TYR A 87 2.65 -8.48 -17.03
C TYR A 87 3.68 -9.55 -16.59
N ASN A 88 4.87 -9.61 -17.19
CA ASN A 88 5.92 -10.53 -16.74
C ASN A 88 6.43 -10.13 -15.37
N LEU A 89 6.69 -8.85 -15.16
CA LEU A 89 7.10 -8.32 -13.85
C LEU A 89 6.02 -8.56 -12.79
N GLN A 90 4.75 -8.29 -13.12
CA GLN A 90 3.67 -8.48 -12.15
C GLN A 90 3.45 -9.96 -11.80
N MET A 91 3.61 -10.88 -12.74
CA MET A 91 3.60 -12.33 -12.46
C MET A 91 4.79 -12.76 -11.61
N GLN A 92 5.99 -12.22 -11.88
CA GLN A 92 7.17 -12.52 -11.06
C GLN A 92 7.00 -12.04 -9.61
N ASN A 93 6.41 -10.86 -9.41
CA ASN A 93 6.05 -10.37 -8.07
C ASN A 93 5.12 -11.35 -7.34
N ALA A 94 4.12 -11.89 -8.03
CA ALA A 94 3.20 -12.86 -7.44
C ALA A 94 3.94 -14.15 -7.01
N LEU A 95 4.82 -14.68 -7.84
CA LEU A 95 5.65 -15.82 -7.50
C LEU A 95 6.58 -15.54 -6.31
N ASN A 96 7.27 -14.40 -6.32
CA ASN A 96 8.16 -13.99 -5.23
C ASN A 96 7.41 -13.85 -3.90
N THR A 97 6.15 -13.36 -3.94
CA THR A 97 5.31 -13.25 -2.74
C THR A 97 5.01 -14.62 -2.13
N VAL A 98 4.71 -15.62 -2.95
CA VAL A 98 4.50 -17.01 -2.48
C VAL A 98 5.79 -17.59 -1.89
N GLU A 99 6.93 -17.36 -2.53
CA GLU A 99 8.21 -17.84 -1.99
C GLU A 99 8.59 -17.12 -0.68
N CYS A 100 8.32 -15.82 -0.54
CA CYS A 100 8.45 -15.10 0.73
C CYS A 100 7.54 -15.67 1.84
N LEU A 101 6.32 -16.06 1.49
CA LEU A 101 5.41 -16.74 2.44
C LEU A 101 6.00 -18.06 2.95
N LYS A 102 6.56 -18.88 2.06
CA LYS A 102 7.22 -20.15 2.43
C LYS A 102 8.44 -19.89 3.30
N ALA A 103 9.27 -18.91 2.91
CA ALA A 103 10.44 -18.52 3.69
C ALA A 103 10.06 -18.02 5.09
N ALA A 104 8.97 -17.25 5.23
CA ALA A 104 8.45 -16.83 6.52
C ALA A 104 8.14 -18.02 7.43
N LYS A 105 7.51 -19.08 6.87
CA LYS A 105 7.23 -20.31 7.62
C LYS A 105 8.52 -21.02 8.05
N GLU A 106 9.52 -21.14 7.17
CA GLU A 106 10.82 -21.76 7.46
C GLU A 106 11.60 -20.99 8.54
N LEU A 107 11.46 -19.64 8.57
CA LEU A 107 12.03 -18.78 9.61
C LEU A 107 11.29 -18.86 10.95
N GLY A 108 10.22 -19.65 11.03
CA GLY A 108 9.44 -19.85 12.24
C GLY A 108 8.36 -18.79 12.50
N CYS A 109 8.11 -17.88 11.54
CA CYS A 109 7.02 -16.93 11.67
C CYS A 109 5.68 -17.65 11.76
N THR A 110 4.82 -17.16 12.67
CA THR A 110 3.45 -17.64 12.81
C THR A 110 2.48 -16.90 11.92
N ARG A 111 2.83 -15.66 11.50
CA ARG A 111 2.00 -14.78 10.68
C ARG A 111 2.74 -14.24 9.46
N PHE A 112 2.03 -14.19 8.35
CA PHE A 112 2.46 -13.51 7.11
C PHE A 112 1.43 -12.45 6.77
N VAL A 113 1.85 -11.18 6.76
CA VAL A 113 1.00 -10.02 6.47
C VAL A 113 1.46 -9.43 5.14
N CYS A 114 0.63 -9.47 4.12
CA CYS A 114 0.99 -8.99 2.79
C CYS A 114 0.12 -7.81 2.37
N ALA A 115 0.75 -6.77 1.82
CA ALA A 115 0.05 -5.62 1.31
C ALA A 115 -0.76 -5.96 0.05
N GLY A 116 -2.07 -6.03 0.18
CA GLY A 116 -3.05 -6.08 -0.89
C GLY A 116 -3.40 -4.69 -1.43
N SER A 117 -4.31 -4.64 -2.39
CA SER A 117 -4.73 -3.40 -3.04
C SER A 117 -6.21 -3.44 -3.39
N ILE A 118 -6.90 -2.31 -3.28
CA ILE A 118 -8.27 -2.11 -3.79
C ILE A 118 -8.40 -2.51 -5.28
N MET A 119 -7.28 -2.45 -6.03
CA MET A 119 -7.25 -2.88 -7.43
C MET A 119 -7.59 -4.37 -7.63
N GLU A 120 -7.52 -5.20 -6.60
CA GLU A 120 -7.93 -6.60 -6.67
C GLU A 120 -9.44 -6.72 -6.88
N TYR A 121 -10.23 -5.93 -6.15
CA TYR A 121 -11.69 -5.84 -6.34
C TYR A 121 -12.06 -5.20 -7.68
N GLU A 122 -11.30 -4.18 -8.13
CA GLU A 122 -11.53 -3.58 -9.46
C GLU A 122 -11.30 -4.62 -10.59
N VAL A 123 -10.29 -5.48 -10.45
CA VAL A 123 -10.03 -6.58 -11.39
C VAL A 123 -11.17 -7.57 -11.41
N GLU A 124 -11.65 -8.02 -10.25
CA GLU A 124 -12.81 -8.95 -10.18
C GLU A 124 -14.04 -8.34 -10.86
N ALA A 125 -14.36 -7.10 -10.55
CA ALA A 125 -15.50 -6.40 -11.12
C ALA A 125 -15.37 -6.25 -12.65
N ALA A 126 -14.17 -5.91 -13.15
CA ALA A 126 -13.93 -5.72 -14.58
C ALA A 126 -13.93 -7.04 -15.36
N ILE A 127 -13.29 -8.10 -14.86
CA ILE A 127 -13.14 -9.38 -15.56
C ILE A 127 -14.46 -10.14 -15.64
N HIS A 128 -15.26 -10.10 -14.59
CA HIS A 128 -16.53 -10.81 -14.55
C HIS A 128 -17.70 -10.03 -15.19
N SER A 129 -17.48 -8.80 -15.62
CA SER A 129 -18.48 -8.04 -16.39
C SER A 129 -18.54 -8.49 -17.84
N GLN A 130 -19.70 -8.94 -18.30
CA GLN A 130 -19.90 -9.36 -19.69
C GLN A 130 -19.61 -8.18 -20.66
N GLY A 131 -18.80 -8.45 -21.69
CA GLY A 131 -18.43 -7.45 -22.70
C GLY A 131 -17.48 -6.36 -22.21
N SER A 132 -16.88 -6.50 -21.04
CA SER A 132 -15.85 -5.55 -20.55
C SER A 132 -14.57 -5.63 -21.39
N HIS A 133 -13.88 -4.51 -21.50
CA HIS A 133 -12.58 -4.40 -22.16
C HIS A 133 -11.57 -3.75 -21.19
N PRO A 134 -11.11 -4.48 -20.14
CA PRO A 134 -10.19 -3.94 -19.16
C PRO A 134 -8.87 -3.53 -19.81
N GLY A 135 -8.43 -2.30 -19.55
CA GLY A 135 -7.18 -1.76 -20.08
C GLY A 135 -5.95 -2.30 -19.36
N MET A 136 -4.76 -1.96 -19.87
CA MET A 136 -3.47 -2.39 -19.32
C MET A 136 -3.25 -1.96 -17.86
N ALA A 137 -3.94 -0.93 -17.38
CA ALA A 137 -3.85 -0.48 -15.98
C ALA A 137 -4.25 -1.55 -14.97
N TYR A 138 -5.04 -2.54 -15.38
CA TYR A 138 -5.47 -3.66 -14.51
C TYR A 138 -4.38 -4.73 -14.29
N ILE A 139 -3.30 -4.76 -15.08
CA ILE A 139 -2.24 -5.77 -15.00
C ILE A 139 -1.62 -5.83 -13.59
N TYR A 140 -1.38 -4.68 -12.96
CA TYR A 140 -0.90 -4.63 -11.58
C TYR A 140 -1.90 -5.28 -10.60
N GLY A 141 -3.19 -4.94 -10.71
CA GLY A 141 -4.25 -5.52 -9.88
C GLY A 141 -4.37 -7.03 -10.07
N MET A 142 -4.24 -7.51 -11.33
CA MET A 142 -4.21 -8.94 -11.64
C MET A 142 -3.04 -9.64 -10.95
N GLY A 143 -1.83 -9.07 -10.98
CA GLY A 143 -0.68 -9.62 -10.27
C GLY A 143 -0.92 -9.73 -8.76
N LYS A 144 -1.48 -8.68 -8.13
CA LYS A 144 -1.86 -8.68 -6.71
C LYS A 144 -2.91 -9.74 -6.40
N HIS A 145 -3.96 -9.81 -7.21
CA HIS A 145 -5.05 -10.78 -7.02
C HIS A 145 -4.56 -12.24 -7.16
N ILE A 146 -3.71 -12.53 -8.15
CA ILE A 146 -3.10 -13.86 -8.31
C ILE A 146 -2.22 -14.20 -7.09
N ALA A 147 -1.39 -13.26 -6.62
CA ALA A 147 -0.57 -13.46 -5.42
C ALA A 147 -1.45 -13.79 -4.21
N HIS A 148 -2.53 -13.04 -4.01
CA HIS A 148 -3.48 -13.27 -2.92
C HIS A 148 -4.09 -14.67 -2.97
N CYS A 149 -4.66 -15.06 -4.11
CA CYS A 149 -5.26 -16.39 -4.29
C CYS A 149 -4.25 -17.53 -4.00
N MET A 150 -3.04 -17.44 -4.55
CA MET A 150 -1.99 -18.43 -4.33
C MET A 150 -1.52 -18.46 -2.88
N CYS A 151 -1.24 -17.30 -2.27
CA CYS A 151 -0.82 -17.23 -0.88
C CYS A 151 -1.87 -17.79 0.07
N LYS A 152 -3.16 -17.53 -0.19
CA LYS A 152 -4.25 -18.04 0.64
C LYS A 152 -4.29 -19.58 0.66
N SER A 153 -4.12 -20.21 -0.51
CA SER A 153 -4.06 -21.67 -0.63
C SER A 153 -2.78 -22.25 -0.02
N VAL A 154 -1.63 -21.66 -0.29
CA VAL A 154 -0.34 -22.14 0.24
C VAL A 154 -0.29 -22.00 1.75
N ALA A 155 -0.67 -20.84 2.29
CA ALA A 155 -0.69 -20.58 3.73
C ALA A 155 -1.51 -21.60 4.51
N ALA A 156 -2.72 -21.92 3.99
CA ALA A 156 -3.59 -22.93 4.59
C ALA A 156 -2.94 -24.32 4.63
N ASN A 157 -2.18 -24.69 3.57
CA ASN A 157 -1.53 -25.99 3.48
C ASN A 157 -0.28 -26.12 4.35
N ILE A 158 0.52 -25.04 4.48
CA ILE A 158 1.75 -25.08 5.29
C ILE A 158 1.53 -24.67 6.75
N GLY A 159 0.32 -24.24 7.10
CA GLY A 159 -0.05 -23.87 8.46
C GLY A 159 0.61 -22.58 8.96
N ILE A 160 0.51 -21.50 8.21
CA ILE A 160 0.88 -20.14 8.60
C ILE A 160 -0.34 -19.22 8.53
N ASP A 161 -0.52 -18.35 9.51
CA ASP A 161 -1.61 -17.37 9.49
C ASP A 161 -1.39 -16.33 8.39
N LEU A 162 -2.29 -16.26 7.42
CA LEU A 162 -2.27 -15.25 6.38
C LEU A 162 -3.17 -14.07 6.76
N LEU A 163 -2.66 -12.84 6.61
CA LEU A 163 -3.41 -11.60 6.72
C LEU A 163 -3.16 -10.78 5.45
N TRP A 164 -4.25 -10.31 4.83
CA TRP A 164 -4.18 -9.62 3.53
C TRP A 164 -4.89 -8.27 3.58
N PRO A 165 -4.28 -7.25 4.23
CA PRO A 165 -4.85 -5.91 4.26
C PRO A 165 -4.79 -5.23 2.89
N MET A 166 -5.94 -4.76 2.43
CA MET A 166 -6.17 -4.11 1.15
C MET A 166 -6.06 -2.60 1.29
N ILE A 167 -5.05 -1.98 0.72
CA ILE A 167 -4.87 -0.53 0.76
C ILE A 167 -5.74 0.12 -0.32
N THR A 168 -6.51 1.15 0.04
CA THR A 168 -7.26 1.97 -0.92
C THR A 168 -6.30 2.82 -1.77
N ASN A 169 -6.07 4.07 -1.42
CA ASN A 169 -5.08 4.93 -2.08
C ASN A 169 -4.23 5.64 -1.03
N ALA A 170 -3.07 5.05 -0.71
CA ALA A 170 -2.10 5.66 0.20
C ALA A 170 -1.48 6.91 -0.42
N TYR A 171 -1.38 7.99 0.35
CA TYR A 171 -0.72 9.23 -0.02
C TYR A 171 0.01 9.84 1.19
N GLY A 172 0.88 10.81 0.96
CA GLY A 172 1.54 11.53 2.07
C GLY A 172 2.98 11.90 1.78
N VAL A 173 3.62 12.45 2.80
CA VAL A 173 5.03 12.84 2.78
C VAL A 173 5.91 11.64 2.42
N GLY A 174 6.85 11.87 1.49
CA GLY A 174 7.76 10.83 1.02
C GLY A 174 7.24 9.99 -0.15
N GLU A 175 6.05 10.22 -0.69
CA GLU A 175 5.61 9.61 -1.93
C GLU A 175 6.14 10.40 -3.14
N PHE A 176 7.12 9.84 -3.84
CA PHE A 176 7.74 10.49 -5.00
C PHE A 176 7.06 10.17 -6.32
N SER A 177 6.27 9.11 -6.37
CA SER A 177 5.65 8.67 -7.62
C SER A 177 4.52 9.63 -8.06
N PRO A 178 4.23 9.72 -9.37
CA PRO A 178 3.21 10.62 -9.91
C PRO A 178 1.79 10.07 -9.70
N ARG A 179 1.42 9.83 -8.43
CA ARG A 179 0.07 9.44 -8.05
C ARG A 179 -0.85 10.65 -8.00
N PHE A 180 -2.14 10.40 -7.99
CA PHE A 180 -3.20 11.40 -8.13
C PHE A 180 -3.01 12.62 -7.20
N VAL A 181 -2.86 12.40 -5.89
CA VAL A 181 -2.72 13.49 -4.91
C VAL A 181 -1.45 14.31 -5.22
N ASN A 182 -0.30 13.66 -5.39
CA ASN A 182 0.97 14.34 -5.65
C ASN A 182 0.94 15.13 -6.97
N THR A 183 0.41 14.52 -8.04
CA THR A 183 0.31 15.19 -9.34
C THR A 183 -0.60 16.42 -9.25
N THR A 184 -1.72 16.32 -8.54
CA THR A 184 -2.65 17.43 -8.38
C THR A 184 -2.04 18.54 -7.53
N LEU A 185 -1.36 18.21 -6.43
CA LEU A 185 -0.69 19.19 -5.58
C LEU A 185 0.44 19.91 -6.31
N ARG A 186 1.23 19.21 -7.13
CA ARG A 186 2.26 19.83 -7.96
C ARG A 186 1.67 20.82 -8.96
N LYS A 187 0.56 20.48 -9.60
CA LYS A 187 -0.15 21.40 -10.47
C LYS A 187 -0.63 22.65 -9.72
N ILE A 188 -1.13 22.49 -8.48
CA ILE A 188 -1.53 23.62 -7.64
C ILE A 188 -0.32 24.49 -7.31
N ILE A 189 0.82 23.91 -6.93
CA ILE A 189 2.06 24.63 -6.60
C ILE A 189 2.54 25.44 -7.80
N ASN A 190 2.48 24.85 -9.02
CA ASN A 190 2.96 25.46 -10.25
C ASN A 190 1.94 26.42 -10.92
N GLY A 191 0.72 26.54 -10.37
CA GLY A 191 -0.35 27.32 -11.00
C GLY A 191 -0.85 26.74 -12.34
N GLU A 192 -0.71 25.44 -12.54
CA GLU A 192 -1.14 24.73 -13.74
C GLU A 192 -2.64 24.46 -13.76
N PRO A 193 -3.26 24.34 -14.96
CA PRO A 193 -4.67 24.01 -15.08
C PRO A 193 -5.01 22.66 -14.42
N LEU A 194 -6.09 22.62 -13.66
CA LEU A 194 -6.62 21.42 -13.03
C LEU A 194 -7.76 20.86 -13.87
N GLN A 195 -7.48 19.81 -14.65
CA GLN A 195 -8.46 19.14 -15.51
C GLN A 195 -8.67 17.71 -15.05
N PHE A 196 -9.93 17.32 -14.87
CA PHE A 196 -10.32 16.02 -14.35
C PHE A 196 -11.40 15.37 -15.22
N THR A 197 -11.62 14.06 -15.01
CA THR A 197 -12.83 13.37 -15.45
C THR A 197 -14.07 14.04 -14.84
N ALA A 198 -15.27 13.54 -15.07
CA ALA A 198 -16.44 13.99 -14.33
C ALA A 198 -16.30 13.76 -12.81
N ALA A 199 -15.34 12.93 -12.41
CA ALA A 199 -14.96 12.59 -11.03
C ALA A 199 -16.15 12.10 -10.17
N THR A 200 -17.09 11.41 -10.81
CA THR A 200 -18.26 10.82 -10.16
C THR A 200 -18.01 9.43 -9.56
N GLN A 201 -16.88 8.79 -9.94
CA GLN A 201 -16.50 7.50 -9.41
C GLN A 201 -16.12 7.61 -7.92
N ASN A 202 -16.48 6.59 -7.16
CA ASN A 202 -16.14 6.49 -5.75
C ASN A 202 -14.66 6.22 -5.55
N TYR A 203 -14.09 6.87 -4.54
CA TYR A 203 -12.68 6.75 -4.17
C TYR A 203 -12.53 6.79 -2.64
N ASP A 204 -11.37 6.41 -2.18
CA ASP A 204 -10.94 6.63 -0.81
C ASP A 204 -9.44 6.87 -0.77
N PHE A 205 -8.99 7.82 0.05
CA PHE A 205 -7.59 8.15 0.26
C PHE A 205 -7.25 8.04 1.74
N VAL A 206 -6.15 7.36 2.05
CA VAL A 206 -5.67 7.17 3.41
C VAL A 206 -4.25 7.68 3.54
N TYR A 207 -3.98 8.45 4.60
CA TYR A 207 -2.64 8.98 4.83
C TYR A 207 -1.67 7.87 5.24
N VAL A 208 -0.43 7.96 4.80
CA VAL A 208 0.57 6.87 4.93
C VAL A 208 0.85 6.47 6.38
N SER A 209 0.80 7.40 7.35
CA SER A 209 0.96 7.04 8.76
C SER A 209 -0.19 6.19 9.28
N ASP A 210 -1.42 6.43 8.80
CA ASP A 210 -2.57 5.61 9.16
C ASP A 210 -2.51 4.23 8.51
N VAL A 211 -1.95 4.14 7.28
CA VAL A 211 -1.64 2.84 6.67
C VAL A 211 -0.67 2.05 7.53
N ALA A 212 0.41 2.68 8.00
CA ALA A 212 1.39 2.04 8.87
C ALA A 212 0.78 1.56 10.21
N LYS A 213 -0.04 2.40 10.83
CA LYS A 213 -0.83 2.06 12.04
C LYS A 213 -1.75 0.86 11.78
N ALA A 214 -2.43 0.84 10.63
CA ALA A 214 -3.31 -0.26 10.25
C ALA A 214 -2.53 -1.59 10.11
N PHE A 215 -1.38 -1.59 9.43
CA PHE A 215 -0.52 -2.78 9.32
C PHE A 215 -0.05 -3.29 10.68
N TYR A 216 0.35 -2.39 11.57
CA TYR A 216 0.71 -2.75 12.94
C TYR A 216 -0.45 -3.42 13.68
N LEU A 217 -1.64 -2.81 13.65
CA LEU A 217 -2.83 -3.34 14.31
C LEU A 217 -3.28 -4.68 13.74
N VAL A 218 -3.24 -4.83 12.41
CA VAL A 218 -3.57 -6.10 11.74
C VAL A 218 -2.56 -7.19 12.12
N ALA A 219 -1.27 -6.87 12.16
CA ALA A 219 -0.24 -7.82 12.56
C ALA A 219 -0.41 -8.28 14.01
N GLU A 220 -0.83 -7.38 14.93
CA GLU A 220 -1.06 -7.70 16.35
C GLU A 220 -2.38 -8.43 16.60
N LYS A 221 -3.48 -7.99 15.97
CA LYS A 221 -4.85 -8.35 16.36
C LYS A 221 -5.67 -8.99 15.26
N GLY A 222 -5.21 -8.91 14.00
CA GLY A 222 -5.96 -9.41 12.86
C GLY A 222 -6.27 -10.91 12.98
N LYS A 223 -7.44 -11.30 12.51
CA LYS A 223 -7.87 -12.69 12.46
C LYS A 223 -7.26 -13.38 11.23
N PRO A 224 -6.72 -14.59 11.37
CA PRO A 224 -6.13 -15.33 10.25
C PRO A 224 -7.12 -15.50 9.10
N PHE A 225 -6.63 -15.41 7.88
CA PHE A 225 -7.38 -15.57 6.63
C PHE A 225 -8.50 -14.52 6.42
N CYS A 226 -8.51 -13.45 7.22
CA CYS A 226 -9.39 -12.31 7.01
C CYS A 226 -8.74 -11.25 6.13
N GLU A 227 -9.56 -10.60 5.32
CA GLU A 227 -9.21 -9.43 4.52
C GLU A 227 -9.63 -8.17 5.28
N TYR A 228 -8.77 -7.15 5.27
CA TYR A 228 -9.04 -5.89 5.93
C TYR A 228 -8.86 -4.74 4.96
N MET A 229 -9.91 -3.96 4.73
CA MET A 229 -9.77 -2.72 3.97
C MET A 229 -9.07 -1.66 4.83
N ILE A 230 -7.95 -1.12 4.32
CA ILE A 230 -7.26 0.03 4.90
C ILE A 230 -7.64 1.27 4.09
N GLY A 231 -8.49 2.07 4.66
CA GLY A 231 -9.02 3.28 4.07
C GLY A 231 -9.31 4.34 5.13
N SER A 232 -9.84 5.47 4.71
CA SER A 232 -10.19 6.57 5.62
C SER A 232 -11.50 6.35 6.39
N GLY A 233 -12.34 5.40 5.95
CA GLY A 233 -13.72 5.25 6.43
C GLY A 233 -14.67 6.34 5.92
N ASN A 234 -14.23 7.17 4.99
CA ASN A 234 -15.01 8.27 4.41
C ASN A 234 -14.92 8.26 2.87
N ALA A 235 -15.11 7.07 2.30
CA ALA A 235 -15.16 6.90 0.86
C ALA A 235 -16.32 7.68 0.24
N ARG A 236 -16.08 8.36 -0.87
CA ARG A 236 -17.04 9.25 -1.53
C ARG A 236 -16.65 9.51 -2.99
N PRO A 237 -17.48 10.21 -3.79
CA PRO A 237 -17.10 10.61 -5.14
C PRO A 237 -15.78 11.37 -5.17
N LEU A 238 -14.90 11.05 -6.13
CA LEU A 238 -13.58 11.66 -6.30
C LEU A 238 -13.65 13.19 -6.37
N LYS A 239 -14.75 13.73 -6.92
CA LYS A 239 -14.98 15.17 -7.01
C LYS A 239 -14.93 15.85 -5.63
N GLU A 240 -15.47 15.23 -4.61
CA GLU A 240 -15.47 15.79 -3.25
C GLU A 240 -14.06 15.87 -2.66
N PHE A 241 -13.22 14.85 -2.90
CA PHE A 241 -11.80 14.88 -2.52
C PHE A 241 -11.04 15.98 -3.26
N ILE A 242 -11.31 16.17 -4.57
CA ILE A 242 -10.68 17.24 -5.34
C ILE A 242 -11.04 18.60 -4.78
N LEU A 243 -12.33 18.85 -4.50
CA LEU A 243 -12.79 20.13 -3.95
C LEU A 243 -12.21 20.39 -2.56
N GLU A 244 -12.13 19.37 -1.69
CA GLU A 244 -11.51 19.49 -0.36
C GLU A 244 -10.00 19.81 -0.49
N MET A 245 -9.28 19.11 -1.38
CA MET A 245 -7.85 19.36 -1.62
C MET A 245 -7.61 20.77 -2.15
N VAL A 246 -8.41 21.24 -3.09
CA VAL A 246 -8.33 22.62 -3.62
C VAL A 246 -8.64 23.64 -2.54
N ALA A 247 -9.68 23.43 -1.74
CA ALA A 247 -10.00 24.33 -0.64
C ALA A 247 -8.89 24.40 0.41
N ALA A 248 -8.21 23.26 0.65
CA ALA A 248 -7.14 23.17 1.65
C ALA A 248 -5.78 23.72 1.16
N CYS A 249 -5.46 23.54 -0.14
CA CYS A 249 -4.11 23.73 -0.66
C CYS A 249 -3.98 24.81 -1.74
N GLY A 250 -5.06 25.14 -2.43
CA GLY A 250 -5.05 26.13 -3.54
C GLY A 250 -6.42 26.74 -3.76
N PRO A 251 -6.95 27.55 -2.83
CA PRO A 251 -8.33 28.05 -2.88
C PRO A 251 -8.61 28.93 -4.10
N ASP A 252 -7.57 29.49 -4.74
CA ASP A 252 -7.70 30.27 -5.97
C ASP A 252 -7.75 29.41 -7.24
N SER A 253 -7.43 28.11 -7.13
CA SER A 253 -7.45 27.17 -8.25
C SER A 253 -8.88 26.83 -8.65
N LYS A 254 -9.11 26.70 -9.97
CA LYS A 254 -10.42 26.39 -10.53
C LYS A 254 -10.40 25.01 -11.22
N PRO A 255 -10.83 23.94 -10.52
CA PRO A 255 -10.85 22.61 -11.12
C PRO A 255 -11.96 22.53 -12.21
N LEU A 256 -11.60 22.00 -13.37
CA LEU A 256 -12.51 21.71 -14.47
C LEU A 256 -12.82 20.22 -14.50
N PHE A 257 -14.09 19.90 -14.65
CA PHE A 257 -14.59 18.53 -14.60
C PHE A 257 -15.23 18.13 -15.94
N GLY A 258 -15.00 16.89 -16.36
CA GLY A 258 -15.60 16.32 -17.58
C GLY A 258 -14.72 16.43 -18.83
N ASP A 259 -13.56 17.08 -18.75
CA ASP A 259 -12.65 17.26 -19.88
C ASP A 259 -11.82 16.01 -20.20
N VAL A 260 -11.75 15.06 -19.27
CA VAL A 260 -10.99 13.81 -19.41
C VAL A 260 -11.95 12.61 -19.33
N PRO A 261 -11.88 11.65 -20.28
CA PRO A 261 -12.72 10.46 -20.21
C PRO A 261 -12.32 9.56 -19.01
N PHE A 262 -13.31 8.98 -18.33
CA PHE A 262 -13.08 7.97 -17.31
C PHE A 262 -13.07 6.58 -17.96
N THR A 263 -12.00 5.82 -17.72
CA THR A 263 -11.79 4.48 -18.29
C THR A 263 -11.66 3.39 -17.25
N GLY A 264 -11.86 3.73 -15.96
CA GLY A 264 -11.77 2.79 -14.83
C GLY A 264 -13.11 2.12 -14.50
N THR A 265 -13.11 1.37 -13.41
CA THR A 265 -14.31 0.77 -12.81
C THR A 265 -14.79 1.64 -11.65
N ASN A 266 -16.09 1.97 -11.63
CA ASN A 266 -16.69 2.65 -10.48
C ASN A 266 -17.13 1.60 -9.45
N MET A 267 -16.41 1.51 -8.34
CA MET A 267 -16.72 0.59 -7.27
C MET A 267 -17.84 1.15 -6.37
N PRO A 268 -18.73 0.30 -5.83
CA PRO A 268 -19.72 0.74 -4.85
C PRO A 268 -19.04 1.18 -3.55
N LEU A 269 -19.63 2.11 -2.81
CA LEU A 269 -19.08 2.61 -1.55
C LEU A 269 -18.85 1.50 -0.51
N SER A 270 -19.66 0.45 -0.55
CA SER A 270 -19.50 -0.71 0.35
C SER A 270 -18.15 -1.43 0.19
N THR A 271 -17.51 -1.36 -0.98
CA THR A 271 -16.19 -1.95 -1.21
C THR A 271 -15.10 -1.29 -0.34
N PHE A 272 -15.28 -0.02 0.02
CA PHE A 272 -14.32 0.75 0.81
C PHE A 272 -14.58 0.67 2.32
N SER A 273 -15.46 -0.23 2.78
CA SER A 273 -15.81 -0.34 4.20
C SER A 273 -14.61 -0.77 5.05
N ILE A 274 -14.31 -0.01 6.09
CA ILE A 274 -13.26 -0.31 7.07
C ILE A 274 -13.83 -0.98 8.35
N GLU A 275 -15.09 -1.38 8.36
CA GLU A 275 -15.76 -1.92 9.55
C GLU A 275 -15.06 -3.16 10.10
N ALA A 276 -14.51 -4.03 9.26
CA ALA A 276 -13.80 -5.23 9.70
C ALA A 276 -12.53 -4.88 10.49
N ILE A 277 -11.68 -4.00 9.97
CA ILE A 277 -10.45 -3.60 10.67
C ILE A 277 -10.75 -2.77 11.92
N LYS A 278 -11.81 -1.95 11.89
CA LYS A 278 -12.27 -1.19 13.04
C LYS A 278 -12.73 -2.12 14.18
N ASN A 279 -13.59 -3.08 13.87
CA ASN A 279 -14.16 -3.99 14.86
C ASN A 279 -13.14 -4.99 15.42
N ASP A 280 -12.31 -5.57 14.56
CA ASP A 280 -11.36 -6.61 14.96
C ASP A 280 -10.06 -6.04 15.54
N CYS A 281 -9.60 -4.91 15.03
CA CYS A 281 -8.28 -4.36 15.35
C CYS A 281 -8.33 -3.03 16.11
N GLY A 282 -9.49 -2.35 16.16
CA GLY A 282 -9.65 -1.03 16.78
C GLY A 282 -8.99 0.09 15.95
N PHE A 283 -8.98 -0.05 14.63
CA PHE A 283 -8.39 0.95 13.75
C PHE A 283 -9.29 2.18 13.59
N GLU A 284 -8.69 3.34 13.74
CA GLU A 284 -9.28 4.65 13.39
C GLU A 284 -8.20 5.49 12.73
N ILE A 285 -8.59 6.37 11.81
CA ILE A 285 -7.65 7.30 11.17
C ILE A 285 -7.28 8.42 12.15
N ASP A 286 -6.03 8.89 12.06
CA ASP A 286 -5.55 10.04 12.83
C ASP A 286 -5.44 11.29 11.93
N VAL A 287 -5.29 11.12 10.61
CA VAL A 287 -5.04 12.21 9.66
C VAL A 287 -6.19 12.36 8.65
N PRO A 288 -7.07 13.35 8.83
CA PRO A 288 -8.09 13.70 7.84
C PRO A 288 -7.49 14.10 6.49
N PHE A 289 -8.24 13.89 5.40
CA PHE A 289 -7.72 14.10 4.04
C PHE A 289 -7.21 15.52 3.79
N GLY A 290 -7.97 16.55 4.19
CA GLY A 290 -7.57 17.95 4.01
C GLY A 290 -6.29 18.32 4.77
N GLU A 291 -6.07 17.73 5.95
CA GLU A 291 -4.83 17.92 6.73
C GLU A 291 -3.67 17.20 6.07
N GLY A 292 -3.85 15.93 5.70
CA GLY A 292 -2.82 15.14 5.03
C GLY A 292 -2.37 15.75 3.69
N THR A 293 -3.29 16.38 2.94
CA THR A 293 -2.95 17.07 1.68
C THR A 293 -2.12 18.33 1.94
N LYS A 294 -2.38 19.09 3.00
CA LYS A 294 -1.54 20.23 3.40
C LYS A 294 -0.13 19.77 3.76
N MET A 295 0.00 18.77 4.63
CA MET A 295 1.30 18.19 5.00
C MET A 295 2.08 17.71 3.77
N THR A 296 1.40 17.06 2.83
CA THR A 296 2.00 16.58 1.58
C THR A 296 2.46 17.74 0.70
N MET A 297 1.64 18.79 0.57
CA MET A 297 1.98 19.98 -0.21
C MET A 297 3.17 20.72 0.37
N ASP A 298 3.23 20.90 1.69
CA ASP A 298 4.33 21.58 2.35
C ASP A 298 5.65 20.83 2.12
N TRP A 299 5.62 19.51 2.21
CA TRP A 299 6.77 18.67 1.87
C TRP A 299 7.16 18.79 0.39
N LEU A 300 6.20 18.72 -0.55
CA LEU A 300 6.49 18.86 -1.98
C LEU A 300 7.21 20.18 -2.28
N LYS A 301 6.80 21.28 -1.66
CA LYS A 301 7.47 22.58 -1.79
C LYS A 301 8.94 22.56 -1.31
N THR A 302 9.30 21.67 -0.40
CA THR A 302 10.69 21.57 0.08
C THR A 302 11.61 20.80 -0.85
N ILE A 303 11.07 19.95 -1.72
CA ILE A 303 11.85 19.12 -2.65
C ILE A 303 11.84 19.61 -4.09
N GLU A 304 11.00 20.60 -4.41
CA GLU A 304 10.90 21.22 -5.74
C GLU A 304 11.61 22.59 -5.81
N GLN A 305 12.23 23.04 -4.74
CA GLN A 305 13.14 24.18 -4.69
C GLN A 305 14.57 23.74 -5.05
#